data_ce07911e9bd780c073f83c41f3188fe2
#
_entry.id   ce07911e9bd780c073f83c41f3188fe2
#
_cell.length_a   1.000
_cell.length_b   1.000
_cell.length_c   1.000
_cell.angle_alpha   90.00
_cell.angle_beta   90.00
_cell.angle_gamma   90.00
#
_symmetry.space_group_name_H-M   'P 1'
#
loop_
_entity.id
_entity.type
_entity.pdbx_description
1 polymer ?
#
loop_
_entity_poly.entity_id
_entity_poly.type
_entity_poly.pdbx_seq_one_letter_code
_entity_poly.pdbx_strand_id
1 'polypeptide(L)'
;MFVSHAEQHTQRPVTFLSEDSVHLRGMYWEPREENAVSLVLVHDAGADRTSWEPFVPLFRTRGWGVLTFDLRGHGESVRQDMRTDLLTPQDADLTSSFSYPNDVKAAIAFAARQAKADPAKVAIIGAGLGADLAYAAAGRGWGNGSTVCVSLDEARGRVLAGAGAFAPRSIYLLYGAEDPVSAHSVHAFTAAAGHPAETRVYEQTASTGIALYTEQQPEILARSIAWIERTI
;
A
#
# COMPACT_ATOMS: atom_id res chain seq x y z
N MET A 1 12.90 25.39 -26.97
CA MET A 1 12.14 24.14 -26.98
C MET A 1 11.06 24.31 -25.93
N PHE A 2 9.86 24.67 -26.31
CA PHE A 2 8.76 24.94 -25.40
C PHE A 2 8.24 23.58 -24.89
N VAL A 3 8.47 23.26 -23.62
CA VAL A 3 7.79 22.15 -22.96
C VAL A 3 6.32 22.53 -22.89
N SER A 4 5.49 21.76 -23.57
CA SER A 4 4.05 21.95 -23.62
C SER A 4 3.46 21.95 -22.21
N HIS A 5 2.65 22.95 -21.90
CA HIS A 5 1.90 23.08 -20.63
C HIS A 5 0.82 21.97 -20.42
N ALA A 6 0.75 20.99 -21.32
CA ALA A 6 -0.21 19.88 -21.25
C ALA A 6 0.20 18.73 -20.31
N GLU A 7 1.38 18.79 -19.68
CA GLU A 7 1.87 17.75 -18.75
C GLU A 7 1.77 18.12 -17.27
N GLN A 8 1.10 19.20 -16.91
CA GLN A 8 0.72 19.44 -15.50
C GLN A 8 -0.42 18.47 -15.17
N HIS A 9 0.00 17.26 -14.86
CA HIS A 9 -0.85 16.15 -14.44
C HIS A 9 -1.64 16.53 -13.21
N THR A 10 -2.91 16.23 -13.25
CA THR A 10 -3.91 16.46 -12.22
C THR A 10 -3.58 15.72 -10.92
N GLN A 11 -2.56 16.22 -10.24
CA GLN A 11 -2.31 15.91 -8.84
C GLN A 11 -3.30 16.74 -8.01
N ARG A 12 -4.01 16.08 -7.11
CA ARG A 12 -4.95 16.77 -6.23
C ARG A 12 -4.94 16.20 -4.82
N PRO A 13 -5.05 17.04 -3.79
CA PRO A 13 -5.33 16.57 -2.45
C PRO A 13 -6.71 15.94 -2.42
N VAL A 14 -6.84 14.87 -1.65
CA VAL A 14 -8.10 14.15 -1.50
C VAL A 14 -8.41 13.90 -0.04
N THR A 15 -9.71 13.82 0.25
CA THR A 15 -10.22 13.36 1.54
C THR A 15 -11.28 12.31 1.28
N PHE A 16 -11.20 11.19 1.98
CA PHE A 16 -12.21 10.15 1.94
C PHE A 16 -12.41 9.56 3.33
N LEU A 17 -13.55 8.94 3.57
CA LEU A 17 -13.92 8.43 4.88
C LEU A 17 -13.68 6.93 4.97
N SER A 18 -13.12 6.48 6.08
CA SER A 18 -13.19 5.08 6.49
C SER A 18 -14.62 4.72 6.95
N GLU A 19 -14.89 3.43 7.10
CA GLU A 19 -16.20 2.94 7.54
C GLU A 19 -16.61 3.49 8.92
N ASP A 20 -15.63 3.71 9.78
CA ASP A 20 -15.78 4.28 11.10
C ASP A 20 -15.58 5.81 11.14
N SER A 21 -15.75 6.47 9.98
CA SER A 21 -15.78 7.94 9.83
C SER A 21 -14.48 8.65 10.19
N VAL A 22 -13.34 8.03 9.98
CA VAL A 22 -12.04 8.74 10.01
C VAL A 22 -11.85 9.47 8.68
N HIS A 23 -11.48 10.76 8.76
CA HIS A 23 -11.17 11.58 7.60
C HIS A 23 -9.75 11.29 7.13
N LEU A 24 -9.61 10.40 6.16
CA LEU A 24 -8.31 10.05 5.59
C LEU A 24 -7.88 11.09 4.57
N ARG A 25 -6.66 11.56 4.70
CA ARG A 25 -6.04 12.56 3.83
C ARG A 25 -5.04 11.90 2.91
N GLY A 26 -5.03 12.31 1.67
CA GLY A 26 -4.14 11.75 0.68
C GLY A 26 -3.83 12.70 -0.48
N MET A 27 -2.97 12.24 -1.36
CA MET A 27 -2.68 12.85 -2.64
C MET A 27 -2.99 11.85 -3.73
N TYR A 28 -3.77 12.27 -4.72
CA TYR A 28 -4.14 11.42 -5.86
C TYR A 28 -3.63 12.00 -7.16
N TRP A 29 -3.00 11.16 -7.95
CA TRP A 29 -2.58 11.42 -9.32
C TRP A 29 -3.46 10.63 -10.27
N GLU A 30 -4.18 11.32 -11.16
CA GLU A 30 -5.10 10.69 -12.10
C GLU A 30 -4.36 9.83 -13.14
N PRO A 31 -4.93 8.68 -13.56
CA PRO A 31 -4.35 7.90 -14.64
C PRO A 31 -4.36 8.69 -15.97
N ARG A 32 -3.45 8.32 -16.87
CA ARG A 32 -3.36 8.97 -18.19
C ARG A 32 -4.42 8.45 -19.15
N GLU A 33 -4.74 7.16 -19.07
CA GLU A 33 -5.59 6.45 -20.01
C GLU A 33 -6.79 5.83 -19.30
N GLU A 34 -7.83 5.50 -20.06
CA GLU A 34 -9.00 4.76 -19.57
C GLU A 34 -8.63 3.31 -19.21
N ASN A 35 -9.35 2.72 -18.27
CA ASN A 35 -9.15 1.36 -17.78
C ASN A 35 -7.75 1.10 -17.20
N ALA A 36 -7.15 2.14 -16.64
CA ALA A 36 -5.80 2.07 -16.08
C ALA A 36 -5.77 1.41 -14.71
N VAL A 37 -4.60 0.90 -14.37
CA VAL A 37 -4.27 0.47 -13.01
C VAL A 37 -4.35 1.66 -12.05
N SER A 38 -4.91 1.42 -10.88
CA SER A 38 -4.82 2.33 -9.73
C SER A 38 -3.92 1.72 -8.67
N LEU A 39 -2.87 2.43 -8.30
CA LEU A 39 -1.88 2.01 -7.31
C LEU A 39 -2.15 2.71 -5.97
N VAL A 40 -2.36 1.94 -4.91
CA VAL A 40 -2.49 2.42 -3.53
C VAL A 40 -1.16 2.17 -2.80
N LEU A 41 -0.56 3.24 -2.27
CA LEU A 41 0.70 3.20 -1.54
C LEU A 41 0.45 3.39 -0.05
N VAL A 42 0.83 2.40 0.77
CA VAL A 42 0.56 2.37 2.22
C VAL A 42 1.87 2.50 2.97
N HIS A 43 2.01 3.57 3.76
CA HIS A 43 3.23 3.90 4.51
C HIS A 43 3.42 3.04 5.76
N ASP A 44 4.63 3.08 6.32
CA ASP A 44 4.98 2.38 7.56
C ASP A 44 4.51 3.13 8.81
N ALA A 45 4.50 2.45 9.95
CA ALA A 45 4.27 3.06 11.25
C ALA A 45 5.27 4.20 11.52
N GLY A 46 4.77 5.33 12.03
CA GLY A 46 5.60 6.51 12.30
C GLY A 46 6.03 7.31 11.07
N ALA A 47 5.62 6.89 9.87
CA ALA A 47 5.76 7.64 8.62
C ALA A 47 4.42 8.30 8.24
N ASP A 48 4.37 8.90 7.06
CA ASP A 48 3.17 9.43 6.42
C ASP A 48 3.24 9.22 4.89
N ARG A 49 2.22 9.70 4.18
CA ARG A 49 2.11 9.58 2.73
C ARG A 49 3.31 10.13 1.96
N THR A 50 4.02 11.12 2.51
CA THR A 50 5.13 11.78 1.83
C THR A 50 6.34 10.86 1.64
N SER A 51 6.44 9.80 2.44
CA SER A 51 7.48 8.77 2.30
C SER A 51 7.46 8.08 0.93
N TRP A 52 6.31 8.04 0.28
CA TRP A 52 6.13 7.45 -1.05
C TRP A 52 6.28 8.44 -2.21
N GLU A 53 6.20 9.76 -1.94
CA GLU A 53 6.22 10.78 -3.00
C GLU A 53 7.43 10.71 -3.94
N PRO A 54 8.66 10.40 -3.48
CA PRO A 54 9.82 10.28 -4.37
C PRO A 54 9.67 9.20 -5.46
N PHE A 55 8.83 8.20 -5.23
CA PHE A 55 8.63 7.06 -6.14
C PHE A 55 7.45 7.26 -7.09
N VAL A 56 6.52 8.14 -6.76
CA VAL A 56 5.30 8.40 -7.57
C VAL A 56 5.61 8.71 -9.04
N PRO A 57 6.57 9.58 -9.39
CA PRO A 57 6.86 9.89 -10.78
C PRO A 57 7.20 8.63 -11.61
N LEU A 58 7.85 7.65 -11.00
CA LEU A 58 8.29 6.42 -11.66
C LEU A 58 7.11 5.48 -11.94
N PHE A 59 6.16 5.33 -11.01
CA PHE A 59 4.91 4.62 -11.25
C PHE A 59 4.06 5.33 -12.32
N ARG A 60 4.07 6.65 -12.30
CA ARG A 60 3.36 7.49 -13.28
C ARG A 60 3.88 7.33 -14.72
N THR A 61 5.12 6.86 -14.93
CA THR A 61 5.63 6.54 -16.28
C THR A 61 4.80 5.45 -16.98
N ARG A 62 4.08 4.61 -16.20
CA ARG A 62 3.19 3.56 -16.70
C ARG A 62 1.78 4.03 -17.01
N GLY A 63 1.49 5.31 -16.82
CA GLY A 63 0.14 5.84 -17.02
C GLY A 63 -0.84 5.55 -15.88
N TRP A 64 -0.38 4.89 -14.80
CA TRP A 64 -1.23 4.49 -13.68
C TRP A 64 -1.77 5.68 -12.87
N GLY A 65 -2.95 5.50 -12.30
CA GLY A 65 -3.39 6.33 -11.17
C GLY A 65 -2.60 5.95 -9.93
N VAL A 66 -2.29 6.92 -9.07
CA VAL A 66 -1.56 6.67 -7.81
C VAL A 66 -2.25 7.40 -6.68
N LEU A 67 -2.47 6.69 -5.58
CA LEU A 67 -2.95 7.25 -4.31
C LEU A 67 -1.88 7.03 -3.25
N THR A 68 -1.40 8.11 -2.64
CA THR A 68 -0.72 8.07 -1.35
C THR A 68 -1.66 8.65 -0.29
N PHE A 69 -1.72 8.08 0.90
CA PHE A 69 -2.59 8.59 1.96
C PHE A 69 -1.98 8.33 3.33
N ASP A 70 -2.40 9.13 4.29
CA ASP A 70 -2.02 8.95 5.69
C ASP A 70 -2.96 7.96 6.36
N LEU A 71 -2.42 6.94 7.00
CA LEU A 71 -3.18 6.09 7.92
C LEU A 71 -3.69 6.93 9.11
N ARG A 72 -4.79 6.50 9.73
CA ARG A 72 -5.34 7.17 10.92
C ARG A 72 -4.29 7.49 11.96
N GLY A 73 -4.37 8.69 12.55
CA GLY A 73 -3.42 9.16 13.56
C GLY A 73 -2.07 9.62 13.00
N HIS A 74 -1.83 9.47 11.68
CA HIS A 74 -0.60 9.92 11.03
C HIS A 74 -0.88 11.12 10.12
N GLY A 75 0.16 11.92 9.87
CA GLY A 75 0.11 13.05 8.96
C GLY A 75 -1.09 13.97 9.20
N GLU A 76 -1.97 14.09 8.21
CA GLU A 76 -3.19 14.90 8.28
C GLU A 76 -4.46 14.07 8.55
N SER A 77 -4.38 12.73 8.68
CA SER A 77 -5.51 11.83 8.98
C SER A 77 -5.79 11.73 10.48
N VAL A 78 -6.02 12.87 11.10
CA VAL A 78 -6.13 13.00 12.56
C VAL A 78 -7.54 13.36 13.04
N ARG A 79 -8.54 13.32 12.16
CA ARG A 79 -9.93 13.65 12.53
C ARG A 79 -10.86 12.47 12.30
N GLN A 80 -11.79 12.30 13.24
CA GLN A 80 -12.89 11.33 13.18
C GLN A 80 -14.18 12.03 13.57
N ASP A 81 -15.28 11.70 12.91
CA ASP A 81 -16.59 12.25 13.27
C ASP A 81 -16.95 11.89 14.71
N MET A 82 -17.69 12.80 15.36
CA MET A 82 -18.12 12.68 16.76
C MET A 82 -16.98 12.66 17.80
N ARG A 83 -15.72 12.76 17.40
CA ARG A 83 -14.59 12.88 18.28
C ARG A 83 -14.12 14.33 18.36
N THR A 84 -13.88 14.84 19.57
CA THR A 84 -13.38 16.21 19.81
C THR A 84 -11.87 16.30 19.73
N ASP A 85 -11.18 15.25 20.18
CA ASP A 85 -9.73 15.19 20.21
C ASP A 85 -9.18 14.69 18.86
N LEU A 86 -7.96 15.07 18.54
CA LEU A 86 -7.26 14.56 17.36
C LEU A 86 -6.82 13.09 17.61
N LEU A 87 -6.92 12.30 16.57
CA LEU A 87 -6.36 10.94 16.56
C LEU A 87 -4.83 11.01 16.59
N THR A 88 -4.24 10.06 17.31
CA THR A 88 -2.81 9.76 17.30
C THR A 88 -2.58 8.31 16.87
N PRO A 89 -1.35 7.92 16.49
CA PRO A 89 -1.07 6.51 16.17
C PRO A 89 -1.41 5.53 17.30
N GLN A 90 -1.35 5.98 18.56
CA GLN A 90 -1.68 5.19 19.74
C GLN A 90 -3.18 4.92 19.90
N ASP A 91 -4.03 5.70 19.24
CA ASP A 91 -5.48 5.47 19.21
C ASP A 91 -5.86 4.30 18.29
N ALA A 92 -4.96 3.87 17.43
CA ALA A 92 -5.19 2.77 16.52
C ALA A 92 -4.76 1.44 17.15
N ASP A 93 -5.66 0.47 17.11
CA ASP A 93 -5.43 -0.88 17.64
C ASP A 93 -4.81 -1.78 16.55
N LEU A 94 -3.55 -2.15 16.74
CA LEU A 94 -2.82 -3.06 15.84
C LEU A 94 -3.32 -4.51 15.94
N THR A 95 -4.15 -4.82 16.91
CA THR A 95 -4.77 -6.15 17.08
C THR A 95 -6.18 -6.21 16.53
N SER A 96 -6.73 -5.08 16.09
CA SER A 96 -8.10 -4.95 15.60
C SER A 96 -8.16 -4.91 14.07
N SER A 97 -9.00 -5.75 13.49
CA SER A 97 -9.35 -5.68 12.08
C SER A 97 -10.26 -4.49 11.72
N PHE A 98 -10.69 -3.72 12.70
CA PHE A 98 -11.58 -2.56 12.56
C PHE A 98 -10.87 -1.21 12.73
N SER A 99 -9.55 -1.21 12.78
CA SER A 99 -8.73 -0.02 12.92
C SER A 99 -8.06 0.33 11.58
N TYR A 100 -6.75 0.23 11.48
CA TYR A 100 -6.00 0.47 10.23
C TYR A 100 -6.53 -0.28 9.00
N PRO A 101 -7.05 -1.52 9.10
CA PRO A 101 -7.65 -2.19 7.95
C PRO A 101 -8.81 -1.44 7.30
N ASN A 102 -9.60 -0.68 8.08
CA ASN A 102 -10.67 0.15 7.53
C ASN A 102 -10.13 1.29 6.66
N ASP A 103 -8.95 1.82 7.00
CA ASP A 103 -8.31 2.86 6.20
C ASP A 103 -7.90 2.32 4.83
N VAL A 104 -7.30 1.13 4.80
CA VAL A 104 -6.89 0.49 3.54
C VAL A 104 -8.09 0.10 2.69
N LYS A 105 -9.18 -0.43 3.29
CA LYS A 105 -10.43 -0.69 2.56
C LYS A 105 -10.98 0.58 1.92
N ALA A 106 -10.99 1.68 2.68
CA ALA A 106 -11.46 2.97 2.17
C ALA A 106 -10.57 3.49 1.04
N ALA A 107 -9.24 3.35 1.15
CA ALA A 107 -8.29 3.75 0.12
C ALA A 107 -8.46 2.95 -1.18
N ILE A 108 -8.63 1.62 -1.08
CA ILE A 108 -8.93 0.74 -2.22
C ILE A 108 -10.24 1.16 -2.89
N ALA A 109 -11.30 1.35 -2.09
CA ALA A 109 -12.60 1.75 -2.60
C ALA A 109 -12.58 3.16 -3.22
N PHE A 110 -11.77 4.07 -2.68
CA PHE A 110 -11.56 5.39 -3.27
C PHE A 110 -10.86 5.27 -4.62
N ALA A 111 -9.75 4.55 -4.70
CA ALA A 111 -8.96 4.37 -5.92
C ALA A 111 -9.77 3.70 -7.05
N ALA A 112 -10.56 2.69 -6.71
CA ALA A 112 -11.42 1.96 -7.66
C ALA A 112 -12.52 2.80 -8.31
N ARG A 113 -12.92 3.92 -7.67
CA ARG A 113 -14.02 4.79 -8.15
C ARG A 113 -13.55 6.03 -8.89
N GLN A 114 -12.23 6.18 -9.07
CA GLN A 114 -11.72 7.36 -9.77
C GLN A 114 -11.97 7.27 -11.27
N ALA A 115 -12.07 8.44 -11.90
CA ALA A 115 -12.18 8.52 -13.35
C ALA A 115 -10.99 7.81 -14.02
N LYS A 116 -11.25 7.10 -15.11
CA LYS A 116 -10.29 6.32 -15.88
C LYS A 116 -9.70 5.10 -15.17
N ALA A 117 -9.98 4.90 -13.87
CA ALA A 117 -9.56 3.69 -13.17
C ALA A 117 -10.39 2.47 -13.63
N ASP A 118 -9.73 1.32 -13.72
CA ASP A 118 -10.43 0.04 -13.81
C ASP A 118 -10.62 -0.50 -12.37
N PRO A 119 -11.87 -0.63 -11.87
CA PRO A 119 -12.11 -1.15 -10.53
C PRO A 119 -11.55 -2.56 -10.27
N ALA A 120 -11.33 -3.34 -11.32
CA ALA A 120 -10.71 -4.66 -11.24
C ALA A 120 -9.18 -4.61 -11.16
N LYS A 121 -8.57 -3.44 -11.39
CA LYS A 121 -7.11 -3.27 -11.44
C LYS A 121 -6.62 -2.31 -10.35
N VAL A 122 -6.89 -2.63 -9.10
CA VAL A 122 -6.35 -1.89 -7.95
C VAL A 122 -5.19 -2.68 -7.34
N ALA A 123 -3.97 -2.19 -7.55
CA ALA A 123 -2.76 -2.73 -6.96
C ALA A 123 -2.40 -2.02 -5.64
N ILE A 124 -1.70 -2.73 -4.75
CA ILE A 124 -1.28 -2.19 -3.45
C ILE A 124 0.22 -2.42 -3.29
N ILE A 125 0.95 -1.40 -2.86
CA ILE A 125 2.31 -1.53 -2.33
C ILE A 125 2.30 -1.02 -0.90
N GLY A 126 2.76 -1.83 0.05
CA GLY A 126 2.90 -1.45 1.45
C GLY A 126 4.31 -1.67 1.96
N ALA A 127 4.74 -0.82 2.90
CA ALA A 127 6.03 -0.89 3.56
C ALA A 127 5.84 -1.03 5.08
N GLY A 128 6.54 -1.93 5.74
CA GLY A 128 6.45 -2.19 7.17
C GLY A 128 5.01 -2.49 7.61
N LEU A 129 4.41 -1.67 8.50
CA LEU A 129 2.98 -1.79 8.84
C LEU A 129 2.09 -1.76 7.59
N GLY A 130 2.43 -0.94 6.60
CA GLY A 130 1.72 -0.90 5.32
C GLY A 130 1.81 -2.23 4.56
N ALA A 131 2.92 -2.98 4.68
CA ALA A 131 3.06 -4.30 4.08
C ALA A 131 2.12 -5.32 4.73
N ASP A 132 1.98 -5.27 6.06
CA ASP A 132 1.07 -6.14 6.80
C ASP A 132 -0.39 -5.87 6.44
N LEU A 133 -0.73 -4.60 6.28
CA LEU A 133 -2.06 -4.17 5.83
C LEU A 133 -2.34 -4.57 4.37
N ALA A 134 -1.35 -4.47 3.49
CA ALA A 134 -1.46 -4.93 2.12
C ALA A 134 -1.65 -6.45 2.05
N TYR A 135 -0.91 -7.20 2.87
CA TYR A 135 -1.06 -8.65 3.02
C TYR A 135 -2.45 -9.04 3.55
N ALA A 136 -2.92 -8.32 4.58
CA ALA A 136 -4.28 -8.49 5.11
C ALA A 136 -5.33 -8.25 4.02
N ALA A 137 -5.19 -7.19 3.23
CA ALA A 137 -6.09 -6.86 2.14
C ALA A 137 -6.13 -7.95 1.07
N ALA A 138 -4.96 -8.45 0.63
CA ALA A 138 -4.86 -9.54 -0.33
C ALA A 138 -5.49 -10.83 0.21
N GLY A 139 -5.21 -11.18 1.46
CA GLY A 139 -5.74 -12.39 2.09
C GLY A 139 -7.26 -12.38 2.28
N ARG A 140 -7.83 -11.19 2.43
CA ARG A 140 -9.29 -10.98 2.59
C ARG A 140 -9.99 -10.65 1.28
N GLY A 141 -9.27 -10.47 0.18
CA GLY A 141 -9.85 -10.11 -1.10
C GLY A 141 -10.50 -8.71 -1.12
N TRP A 142 -9.95 -7.73 -0.36
CA TRP A 142 -10.49 -6.37 -0.35
C TRP A 142 -10.18 -5.60 -1.64
N GLY A 143 -9.13 -6.02 -2.37
CA GLY A 143 -8.79 -5.54 -3.70
C GLY A 143 -8.72 -6.70 -4.68
N ASN A 144 -8.85 -6.40 -5.97
CA ASN A 144 -8.83 -7.42 -7.04
C ASN A 144 -7.46 -7.46 -7.74
N GLY A 145 -6.47 -6.81 -7.17
CA GLY A 145 -5.22 -6.56 -7.84
C GLY A 145 -4.02 -7.27 -7.20
N SER A 146 -2.90 -6.88 -7.74
CA SER A 146 -1.57 -7.30 -7.35
C SER A 146 -1.12 -6.61 -6.06
N THR A 147 -0.33 -7.31 -5.25
CA THR A 147 0.17 -6.80 -3.96
C THR A 147 1.67 -6.95 -3.87
N VAL A 148 2.34 -5.89 -3.41
CA VAL A 148 3.76 -5.89 -3.06
C VAL A 148 3.90 -5.55 -1.58
N CYS A 149 4.56 -6.42 -0.82
CA CYS A 149 4.82 -6.26 0.59
C CYS A 149 6.33 -6.05 0.80
N VAL A 150 6.73 -4.92 1.36
CA VAL A 150 8.11 -4.61 1.68
C VAL A 150 8.32 -4.69 3.18
N SER A 151 9.08 -5.68 3.63
CA SER A 151 9.31 -5.97 5.07
C SER A 151 8.01 -6.35 5.80
N LEU A 152 7.50 -7.54 5.49
CA LEU A 152 6.26 -8.09 6.04
C LEU A 152 6.48 -8.74 7.42
N ASP A 153 5.60 -8.42 8.38
CA ASP A 153 5.30 -9.25 9.54
C ASP A 153 4.01 -10.06 9.26
N GLU A 154 4.15 -11.31 8.84
CA GLU A 154 3.04 -12.17 8.43
C GLU A 154 2.03 -12.39 9.57
N ALA A 155 2.52 -12.57 10.79
CA ALA A 155 1.68 -12.81 11.95
C ALA A 155 0.79 -11.58 12.24
N ARG A 156 1.37 -10.38 12.20
CA ARG A 156 0.60 -9.13 12.35
C ARG A 156 -0.38 -8.93 11.21
N GLY A 157 0.03 -9.18 9.99
CA GLY A 157 -0.86 -9.11 8.82
C GLY A 157 -2.09 -10.02 8.94
N ARG A 158 -1.94 -11.22 9.49
CA ARG A 158 -3.06 -12.13 9.78
C ARG A 158 -3.99 -11.59 10.86
N VAL A 159 -3.43 -11.04 11.92
CA VAL A 159 -4.23 -10.42 12.99
C VAL A 159 -5.06 -9.27 12.42
N LEU A 160 -4.44 -8.39 11.63
CA LEU A 160 -5.09 -7.26 10.96
C LEU A 160 -6.16 -7.70 9.95
N ALA A 161 -5.99 -8.85 9.32
CA ALA A 161 -7.02 -9.42 8.44
C ALA A 161 -8.30 -9.78 9.20
N GLY A 162 -8.21 -10.10 10.48
CA GLY A 162 -9.34 -10.52 11.31
C GLY A 162 -9.84 -11.92 10.99
N ALA A 163 -10.94 -12.31 11.63
CA ALA A 163 -11.54 -13.63 11.48
C ALA A 163 -12.17 -13.83 10.09
N GLY A 164 -12.16 -15.09 9.64
CA GLY A 164 -12.78 -15.55 8.39
C GLY A 164 -11.79 -16.12 7.38
N ALA A 165 -12.26 -16.41 6.17
CA ALA A 165 -11.42 -16.97 5.12
C ALA A 165 -10.25 -16.04 4.79
N PHE A 166 -9.05 -16.62 4.71
CA PHE A 166 -7.82 -15.91 4.42
C PHE A 166 -7.05 -16.69 3.35
N ALA A 167 -7.00 -16.14 2.16
CA ALA A 167 -6.39 -16.77 0.99
C ALA A 167 -5.56 -15.76 0.19
N PRO A 168 -4.39 -15.34 0.74
CA PRO A 168 -3.54 -14.36 0.08
C PRO A 168 -2.98 -14.92 -1.24
N ARG A 169 -3.06 -14.14 -2.30
CA ARG A 169 -2.53 -14.46 -3.63
C ARG A 169 -2.16 -13.19 -4.39
N SER A 170 -1.44 -13.36 -5.48
CA SER A 170 -0.89 -12.26 -6.27
C SER A 170 -0.01 -11.34 -5.42
N ILE A 171 0.89 -11.96 -4.61
CA ILE A 171 1.72 -11.26 -3.63
C ILE A 171 3.20 -11.42 -3.95
N TYR A 172 3.90 -10.31 -3.92
CA TYR A 172 5.35 -10.23 -3.99
C TYR A 172 5.93 -9.72 -2.67
N LEU A 173 6.70 -10.54 -1.99
CA LEU A 173 7.39 -10.19 -0.75
C LEU A 173 8.83 -9.77 -1.05
N LEU A 174 9.19 -8.57 -0.61
CA LEU A 174 10.53 -7.97 -0.73
C LEU A 174 11.07 -7.69 0.66
N TYR A 175 12.29 -8.17 0.98
CA TYR A 175 12.87 -7.93 2.31
C TYR A 175 14.40 -8.00 2.30
N GLY A 176 15.03 -7.37 3.30
CA GLY A 176 16.47 -7.47 3.56
C GLY A 176 16.83 -8.78 4.27
N ALA A 177 17.93 -9.40 3.90
CA ALA A 177 18.35 -10.68 4.49
C ALA A 177 18.60 -10.59 6.01
N GLU A 178 18.96 -9.41 6.50
CA GLU A 178 19.23 -9.14 7.92
C GLU A 178 17.97 -8.57 8.65
N ASP A 179 16.80 -8.53 8.01
CA ASP A 179 15.52 -8.23 8.65
C ASP A 179 14.96 -9.50 9.30
N PRO A 180 15.08 -9.65 10.64
CA PRO A 180 14.71 -10.90 11.31
C PRO A 180 13.20 -11.16 11.29
N VAL A 181 12.38 -10.11 11.22
CA VAL A 181 10.92 -10.22 11.21
C VAL A 181 10.45 -10.79 9.88
N SER A 182 10.90 -10.21 8.79
CA SER A 182 10.52 -10.69 7.46
C SER A 182 11.15 -12.05 7.13
N ALA A 183 12.38 -12.30 7.56
CA ALA A 183 13.01 -13.61 7.40
C ALA A 183 12.25 -14.72 8.15
N HIS A 184 11.70 -14.43 9.34
CA HIS A 184 10.82 -15.35 10.05
C HIS A 184 9.47 -15.52 9.34
N SER A 185 8.93 -14.45 8.82
CA SER A 185 7.62 -14.40 8.16
C SER A 185 7.58 -15.14 6.83
N VAL A 186 8.72 -15.26 6.11
CA VAL A 186 8.75 -15.84 4.75
C VAL A 186 8.27 -17.29 4.70
N HIS A 187 8.55 -18.07 5.74
CA HIS A 187 8.13 -19.47 5.79
C HIS A 187 6.59 -19.60 5.92
N ALA A 188 6.00 -18.84 6.82
CA ALA A 188 4.54 -18.79 7.00
C ALA A 188 3.85 -18.20 5.77
N PHE A 189 4.41 -17.15 5.19
CA PHE A 189 3.96 -16.56 3.92
C PHE A 189 3.94 -17.59 2.79
N THR A 190 5.04 -18.32 2.56
CA THR A 190 5.15 -19.33 1.49
C THR A 190 4.15 -20.47 1.67
N ALA A 191 3.87 -20.86 2.91
CA ALA A 191 2.89 -21.89 3.22
C ALA A 191 1.44 -21.43 3.05
N ALA A 192 1.16 -20.15 3.23
CA ALA A 192 -0.19 -19.56 3.20
C ALA A 192 -0.59 -19.00 1.85
N ALA A 193 0.37 -18.47 1.08
CA ALA A 193 0.10 -17.76 -0.16
C ALA A 193 -0.28 -18.71 -1.30
N GLY A 194 -1.42 -18.41 -1.93
CA GLY A 194 -1.81 -19.00 -3.21
C GLY A 194 -1.06 -18.33 -4.38
N HIS A 195 -0.92 -19.07 -5.48
CA HIS A 195 -0.23 -18.54 -6.67
C HIS A 195 -1.06 -17.50 -7.44
N PRO A 196 -0.41 -16.51 -8.08
CA PRO A 196 1.04 -16.29 -8.05
C PRO A 196 1.50 -15.67 -6.71
N ALA A 197 2.63 -16.17 -6.18
CA ALA A 197 3.31 -15.62 -5.02
C ALA A 197 4.83 -15.77 -5.20
N GLU A 198 5.58 -14.72 -4.94
CA GLU A 198 7.04 -14.70 -5.09
C GLU A 198 7.71 -13.96 -3.93
N THR A 199 8.98 -14.26 -3.71
CA THR A 199 9.82 -13.58 -2.73
C THR A 199 11.13 -13.10 -3.36
N ARG A 200 11.64 -11.97 -2.90
CA ARG A 200 12.97 -11.48 -3.22
C ARG A 200 13.68 -11.03 -1.95
N VAL A 201 14.84 -11.58 -1.72
CA VAL A 201 15.74 -11.21 -0.64
C VAL A 201 16.80 -10.25 -1.19
N TYR A 202 17.08 -9.20 -0.47
CA TYR A 202 18.19 -8.29 -0.70
C TYR A 202 19.30 -8.61 0.32
N GLU A 203 20.43 -9.09 -0.18
CA GLU A 203 21.55 -9.51 0.66
C GLU A 203 22.26 -8.32 1.30
N GLN A 204 22.89 -8.55 2.44
CA GLN A 204 23.74 -7.58 3.13
C GLN A 204 23.04 -6.27 3.51
N THR A 205 21.77 -6.35 3.86
CA THR A 205 21.04 -5.19 4.37
C THR A 205 20.06 -5.58 5.48
N ALA A 206 20.04 -4.76 6.54
CA ALA A 206 19.06 -4.78 7.60
C ALA A 206 17.96 -3.71 7.41
N SER A 207 18.01 -2.96 6.30
CA SER A 207 17.00 -1.95 5.99
C SER A 207 15.62 -2.58 5.81
N THR A 208 14.61 -1.91 6.33
CA THR A 208 13.22 -2.36 6.30
C THR A 208 12.30 -1.31 5.69
N GLY A 209 11.12 -1.73 5.25
CA GLY A 209 10.08 -0.83 4.78
C GLY A 209 10.56 0.13 3.69
N ILE A 210 10.28 1.42 3.88
CA ILE A 210 10.64 2.46 2.90
C ILE A 210 12.14 2.70 2.79
N ALA A 211 12.90 2.42 3.85
CA ALA A 211 14.36 2.52 3.82
C ALA A 211 14.95 1.49 2.85
N LEU A 212 14.46 0.24 2.88
CA LEU A 212 14.85 -0.80 1.92
C LEU A 212 14.45 -0.38 0.50
N TYR A 213 13.25 0.18 0.33
CA TYR A 213 12.78 0.64 -0.98
C TYR A 213 13.66 1.75 -1.54
N THR A 214 14.16 2.64 -0.69
CA THR A 214 15.08 3.71 -1.06
C THR A 214 16.48 3.18 -1.40
N GLU A 215 17.01 2.28 -0.56
CA GLU A 215 18.36 1.74 -0.70
C GLU A 215 18.51 0.89 -1.96
N GLN A 216 17.49 0.09 -2.29
CA GLN A 216 17.53 -0.90 -3.37
C GLN A 216 17.04 -0.37 -4.73
N GLN A 217 16.92 0.95 -4.88
CA GLN A 217 16.64 1.55 -6.19
C GLN A 217 17.83 1.41 -7.16
N PRO A 218 17.56 1.28 -8.47
CA PRO A 218 16.22 1.24 -9.12
C PRO A 218 15.63 -0.17 -9.19
N GLU A 219 16.29 -1.19 -8.71
CA GLU A 219 15.90 -2.60 -8.88
C GLU A 219 14.55 -2.91 -8.24
N ILE A 220 14.35 -2.54 -6.98
CA ILE A 220 13.12 -2.83 -6.23
C ILE A 220 11.89 -2.24 -6.91
N LEU A 221 12.02 -1.03 -7.45
CA LEU A 221 10.96 -0.35 -8.19
C LEU A 221 10.62 -1.08 -9.50
N ALA A 222 11.64 -1.43 -10.30
CA ALA A 222 11.45 -2.15 -11.55
C ALA A 222 10.78 -3.51 -11.33
N ARG A 223 11.18 -4.23 -10.26
CA ARG A 223 10.56 -5.49 -9.88
C ARG A 223 9.11 -5.33 -9.43
N SER A 224 8.82 -4.30 -8.63
CA SER A 224 7.45 -4.00 -8.19
C SER A 224 6.53 -3.70 -9.37
N ILE A 225 6.99 -2.90 -10.32
CA ILE A 225 6.26 -2.61 -11.56
C ILE A 225 6.03 -3.88 -12.38
N ALA A 226 7.09 -4.64 -12.66
CA ALA A 226 7.00 -5.87 -13.44
C ALA A 226 6.07 -6.92 -12.79
N TRP A 227 6.07 -7.00 -11.46
CA TRP A 227 5.14 -7.85 -10.72
C TRP A 227 3.69 -7.43 -10.95
N ILE A 228 3.39 -6.15 -10.76
CA ILE A 228 2.04 -5.61 -10.94
C ILE A 228 1.56 -5.84 -12.37
N GLU A 229 2.36 -5.49 -13.38
CA GLU A 229 2.00 -5.67 -14.80
C GLU A 229 1.68 -7.13 -15.19
N ARG A 230 2.30 -8.08 -14.49
CA ARG A 230 2.10 -9.52 -14.78
C ARG A 230 0.91 -10.12 -14.06
N THR A 231 0.48 -9.56 -12.95
CA THR A 231 -0.47 -10.20 -12.01
C THR A 231 -1.80 -9.45 -11.85
N ILE A 232 -1.95 -8.28 -12.54
CA ILE A 232 -3.17 -7.48 -12.48
C ILE A 232 -4.12 -7.73 -13.66
#